data_7594a46f28024bbbfe286ea3b9acc268
#
_entry.id   7594a46f28024bbbfe286ea3b9acc268
#
_cell.length_a   1.000
_cell.length_b   1.000
_cell.length_c   1.000
_cell.angle_alpha   90.00
_cell.angle_beta   90.00
_cell.angle_gamma   90.00
#
_symmetry.space_group_name_H-M   'P 1'
#
loop_
_entity.id
_entity.type
_entity.pdbx_description
1 polymer ?
#
loop_
_entity_poly.entity_id
_entity_poly.type
_entity_poly.pdbx_seq_one_letter_code
_entity_poly.pdbx_strand_id
1 'polypeptide(L)'
;MITASVLFVVFIGVNLGMIIYGNSYVYPLSDISEIGDADCIIVLGAAVYDDGSMSYPLRQRVEMGERLYKSGISERILVSGDHSRENYDEVNVMKAALEDSGISSQVIFTDHAGFDTYDSMYRAKEIFKAKKVVIVTQRFHLPRAIFIARCLGLDAYGVAADEDGRYFNLKTEVRELFARPKYIFDAIFKPTPKFQGEAIPIWGEASLSDG
;
A
#
# COMPACT_ATOMS: atom_id res chain seq x y z
N MET A 1 -29.69 9.82 24.22
CA MET A 1 -29.57 10.57 22.95
C MET A 1 -28.25 11.30 22.81
N ILE A 2 -27.76 12.06 23.81
CA ILE A 2 -26.50 12.84 23.76
C ILE A 2 -25.27 11.94 23.44
N THR A 3 -25.18 10.75 24.04
CA THR A 3 -24.06 9.82 23.81
C THR A 3 -23.98 9.31 22.38
N ALA A 4 -25.10 8.98 21.74
CA ALA A 4 -25.13 8.52 20.35
C ALA A 4 -24.72 9.64 19.37
N SER A 5 -25.16 10.86 19.62
CA SER A 5 -24.80 12.02 18.83
C SER A 5 -23.30 12.34 18.94
N VAL A 6 -22.73 12.24 20.14
CA VAL A 6 -21.27 12.43 20.35
C VAL A 6 -20.45 11.37 19.62
N LEU A 7 -20.84 10.09 19.75
CA LEU A 7 -20.15 8.99 19.04
C LEU A 7 -20.20 9.17 17.53
N PHE A 8 -21.34 9.62 16.99
CA PHE A 8 -21.48 9.89 15.56
C PHE A 8 -20.55 11.04 15.10
N VAL A 9 -20.51 12.13 15.87
CA VAL A 9 -19.63 13.27 15.55
C VAL A 9 -18.16 12.85 15.59
N VAL A 10 -17.76 12.06 16.59
CA VAL A 10 -16.38 11.51 16.68
C VAL A 10 -16.08 10.60 15.48
N PHE A 11 -17.00 9.72 15.10
CA PHE A 11 -16.83 8.83 13.96
C PHE A 11 -16.63 9.61 12.65
N ILE A 12 -17.42 10.65 12.41
CA ILE A 12 -17.26 11.52 11.22
C ILE A 12 -15.96 12.31 11.31
N GLY A 13 -15.63 12.88 12.47
CA GLY A 13 -14.40 13.64 12.69
C GLY A 13 -13.14 12.82 12.42
N VAL A 14 -13.11 11.57 12.87
CA VAL A 14 -12.03 10.60 12.59
C VAL A 14 -11.87 10.33 11.10
N ASN A 15 -12.98 10.07 10.40
CA ASN A 15 -12.94 9.82 8.96
C ASN A 15 -12.44 11.04 8.18
N LEU A 16 -13.00 12.21 8.46
CA LEU A 16 -12.58 13.45 7.80
C LEU A 16 -11.12 13.80 8.10
N GLY A 17 -10.72 13.69 9.37
CA GLY A 17 -9.34 13.95 9.80
C GLY A 17 -8.33 13.07 9.06
N MET A 18 -8.60 11.76 8.96
CA MET A 18 -7.73 10.84 8.23
C MET A 18 -7.68 11.15 6.73
N ILE A 19 -8.84 11.49 6.12
CA ILE A 19 -8.90 11.85 4.69
C ILE A 19 -8.11 13.13 4.42
N ILE A 20 -8.32 14.17 5.22
CA ILE A 20 -7.60 15.45 5.05
C ILE A 20 -6.10 15.26 5.24
N TYR A 21 -5.71 14.58 6.33
CA TYR A 21 -4.31 14.29 6.62
C TYR A 21 -3.65 13.47 5.52
N GLY A 22 -4.26 12.35 5.12
CA GLY A 22 -3.67 11.48 4.10
C GLY A 22 -3.58 12.14 2.73
N ASN A 23 -4.61 12.90 2.32
CA ASN A 23 -4.61 13.57 1.04
C ASN A 23 -3.54 14.68 0.92
N SER A 24 -3.04 15.23 2.03
CA SER A 24 -1.94 16.20 1.99
C SER A 24 -0.59 15.59 1.58
N TYR A 25 -0.51 14.26 1.48
CA TYR A 25 0.68 13.53 1.03
C TYR A 25 0.42 12.72 -0.26
N VAL A 26 -0.68 13.00 -0.95
CA VAL A 26 -0.98 12.39 -2.25
C VAL A 26 -0.54 13.32 -3.36
N TYR A 27 0.30 12.82 -4.24
CA TYR A 27 0.86 13.53 -5.38
C TYR A 27 0.36 12.95 -6.70
N PRO A 28 0.07 13.76 -7.71
CA PRO A 28 -0.10 13.27 -9.07
C PRO A 28 1.27 12.83 -9.62
N LEU A 29 1.25 11.94 -10.60
CA LEU A 29 2.51 11.47 -11.22
C LEU A 29 3.32 12.61 -11.85
N SER A 30 2.67 13.67 -12.33
CA SER A 30 3.35 14.86 -12.89
C SER A 30 4.25 15.56 -11.89
N ASP A 31 3.92 15.52 -10.61
CA ASP A 31 4.58 16.28 -9.54
C ASP A 31 5.43 15.38 -8.63
N ILE A 32 5.66 14.13 -9.06
CA ILE A 32 6.34 13.11 -8.25
C ILE A 32 7.76 13.51 -7.87
N SER A 33 8.42 14.33 -8.69
CA SER A 33 9.76 14.85 -8.41
C SER A 33 9.84 15.73 -7.16
N GLU A 34 8.71 16.30 -6.71
CA GLU A 34 8.66 17.10 -5.48
C GLU A 34 8.88 16.23 -4.22
N ILE A 35 8.61 14.93 -4.30
CA ILE A 35 8.85 14.00 -3.20
C ILE A 35 10.36 13.80 -3.00
N GLY A 36 11.16 13.83 -4.10
CA GLY A 36 12.57 13.42 -4.09
C GLY A 36 12.71 11.91 -3.84
N ASP A 37 13.94 11.39 -3.91
CA ASP A 37 14.24 9.96 -3.90
C ASP A 37 13.56 9.21 -2.74
N ALA A 38 12.93 8.08 -3.06
CA ALA A 38 12.33 7.15 -2.11
C ALA A 38 13.12 5.84 -2.03
N ASP A 39 13.11 5.17 -0.89
CA ASP A 39 13.77 3.88 -0.70
C ASP A 39 13.08 2.80 -1.54
N CYS A 40 11.75 2.84 -1.63
CA CYS A 40 10.99 1.94 -2.50
C CYS A 40 9.61 2.50 -2.86
N ILE A 41 9.07 1.95 -3.97
CA ILE A 41 7.68 2.07 -4.35
C ILE A 41 6.94 0.87 -3.77
N ILE A 42 5.92 1.08 -2.93
CA ILE A 42 5.09 0.00 -2.39
C ILE A 42 3.85 -0.17 -3.25
N VAL A 43 3.74 -1.29 -3.95
CA VAL A 43 2.54 -1.65 -4.70
C VAL A 43 1.68 -2.57 -3.84
N LEU A 44 0.52 -2.08 -3.40
CA LEU A 44 -0.38 -2.86 -2.55
C LEU A 44 -1.20 -3.84 -3.38
N GLY A 45 -1.36 -5.05 -2.86
CA GLY A 45 -2.21 -6.10 -3.43
C GLY A 45 -3.70 -5.70 -3.47
N ALA A 46 -4.41 -6.31 -4.39
CA ALA A 46 -5.87 -6.25 -4.50
C ALA A 46 -6.40 -7.68 -4.72
N ALA A 47 -7.13 -7.95 -5.79
CA ALA A 47 -7.61 -9.30 -6.03
C ALA A 47 -6.98 -9.91 -7.29
N VAL A 48 -6.69 -11.20 -7.22
CA VAL A 48 -6.39 -12.08 -8.36
C VAL A 48 -7.57 -13.03 -8.54
N TYR A 49 -7.95 -13.32 -9.77
CA TYR A 49 -9.03 -14.26 -10.09
C TYR A 49 -8.50 -15.72 -10.08
N ASP A 50 -9.40 -16.68 -10.01
CA ASP A 50 -9.05 -18.10 -9.97
C ASP A 50 -8.27 -18.58 -11.21
N ASP A 51 -8.36 -17.87 -12.32
CA ASP A 51 -7.59 -18.12 -13.54
C ASP A 51 -6.18 -17.51 -13.51
N GLY A 52 -5.77 -16.90 -12.40
CA GLY A 52 -4.50 -16.21 -12.22
C GLY A 52 -4.45 -14.81 -12.80
N SER A 53 -5.53 -14.29 -13.39
CA SER A 53 -5.54 -12.94 -13.94
C SER A 53 -5.74 -11.87 -12.85
N MET A 54 -5.09 -10.72 -13.03
CA MET A 54 -5.24 -9.58 -12.13
C MET A 54 -6.62 -8.95 -12.26
N SER A 55 -7.23 -8.61 -11.12
CA SER A 55 -8.39 -7.70 -11.12
C SER A 55 -8.01 -6.35 -11.72
N TYR A 56 -9.01 -5.62 -12.22
CA TYR A 56 -8.78 -4.29 -12.78
C TYR A 56 -8.04 -3.33 -11.82
N PRO A 57 -8.40 -3.25 -10.51
CA PRO A 57 -7.63 -2.44 -9.56
C PRO A 57 -6.17 -2.89 -9.39
N LEU A 58 -5.91 -4.21 -9.36
CA LEU A 58 -4.55 -4.71 -9.21
C LEU A 58 -3.68 -4.34 -10.41
N ARG A 59 -4.22 -4.52 -11.62
CA ARG A 59 -3.53 -4.13 -12.86
C ARG A 59 -3.17 -2.65 -12.85
N GLN A 60 -4.11 -1.76 -12.49
CA GLN A 60 -3.82 -0.33 -12.40
C GLN A 60 -2.68 -0.02 -11.41
N ARG A 61 -2.61 -0.75 -10.28
CA ARG A 61 -1.52 -0.56 -9.29
C ARG A 61 -0.18 -0.98 -9.86
N VAL A 62 -0.12 -2.13 -10.53
CA VAL A 62 1.12 -2.61 -11.15
C VAL A 62 1.58 -1.65 -12.25
N GLU A 63 0.69 -1.22 -13.15
CA GLU A 63 0.98 -0.23 -14.19
C GLU A 63 1.48 1.11 -13.61
N MET A 64 0.89 1.58 -12.52
CA MET A 64 1.36 2.80 -11.85
C MET A 64 2.71 2.58 -11.15
N GLY A 65 2.94 1.42 -10.53
CA GLY A 65 4.23 1.05 -9.95
C GLY A 65 5.35 1.04 -11.00
N GLU A 66 5.08 0.48 -12.18
CA GLU A 66 5.97 0.51 -13.33
C GLU A 66 6.31 1.95 -13.78
N ARG A 67 5.28 2.81 -13.92
CA ARG A 67 5.45 4.21 -14.32
C ARG A 67 6.30 4.99 -13.32
N LEU A 68 6.08 4.77 -12.03
CA LEU A 68 6.86 5.38 -10.96
C LEU A 68 8.32 4.89 -10.97
N TYR A 69 8.55 3.61 -11.17
CA TYR A 69 9.89 3.09 -11.30
C TYR A 69 10.61 3.72 -12.51
N LYS A 70 9.95 3.78 -13.66
CA LYS A 70 10.49 4.42 -14.87
C LYS A 70 10.70 5.93 -14.73
N SER A 71 10.01 6.59 -13.82
CA SER A 71 10.24 8.02 -13.50
C SER A 71 11.53 8.25 -12.69
N GLY A 72 12.12 7.18 -12.14
CA GLY A 72 13.33 7.26 -11.34
C GLY A 72 13.12 7.69 -9.89
N ILE A 73 11.86 7.73 -9.38
CA ILE A 73 11.57 8.09 -7.99
C ILE A 73 12.16 7.11 -6.98
N SER A 74 12.35 5.86 -7.38
CA SER A 74 13.04 4.81 -6.63
C SER A 74 13.63 3.78 -7.57
N GLU A 75 14.74 3.17 -7.15
CA GLU A 75 15.37 2.05 -7.82
C GLU A 75 14.78 0.70 -7.43
N ARG A 76 13.77 0.66 -6.53
CA ARG A 76 13.21 -0.57 -5.95
C ARG A 76 11.71 -0.53 -5.85
N ILE A 77 11.10 -1.70 -6.04
CA ILE A 77 9.67 -1.91 -5.89
C ILE A 77 9.47 -2.97 -4.81
N LEU A 78 8.54 -2.73 -3.88
CA LEU A 78 8.04 -3.70 -2.91
C LEU A 78 6.60 -4.03 -3.29
N VAL A 79 6.34 -5.23 -3.77
CA VAL A 79 4.97 -5.73 -3.98
C VAL A 79 4.52 -6.42 -2.69
N SER A 80 3.41 -5.95 -2.10
CA SER A 80 2.91 -6.46 -0.82
C SER A 80 1.44 -6.87 -0.95
N GLY A 81 1.15 -8.12 -0.64
CA GLY A 81 -0.18 -8.71 -0.82
C GLY A 81 -0.40 -9.99 -0.04
N ASP A 82 -1.56 -10.61 -0.28
CA ASP A 82 -1.98 -11.84 0.38
C ASP A 82 -1.51 -13.07 -0.40
N HIS A 83 -0.81 -13.97 0.30
CA HIS A 83 -0.45 -15.30 -0.16
C HIS A 83 -0.87 -16.35 0.90
N SER A 84 -2.06 -16.18 1.49
CA SER A 84 -2.53 -17.05 2.56
C SER A 84 -3.11 -18.40 2.09
N ARG A 85 -3.31 -18.59 0.81
CA ARG A 85 -3.90 -19.78 0.20
C ARG A 85 -3.05 -20.31 -0.95
N GLU A 86 -2.95 -21.61 -1.08
CA GLU A 86 -2.15 -22.32 -2.08
C GLU A 86 -2.46 -21.93 -3.54
N ASN A 87 -3.70 -21.49 -3.81
CA ASN A 87 -4.16 -21.05 -5.14
C ASN A 87 -4.42 -19.53 -5.23
N TYR A 88 -3.90 -18.74 -4.28
CA TYR A 88 -4.13 -17.29 -4.25
C TYR A 88 -2.82 -16.57 -3.96
N ASP A 89 -2.21 -16.05 -4.99
CA ASP A 89 -0.88 -15.46 -4.93
C ASP A 89 -0.86 -14.12 -5.67
N GLU A 90 -1.25 -13.07 -4.95
CA GLU A 90 -1.22 -11.71 -5.48
C GLU A 90 0.21 -11.25 -5.77
N VAL A 91 1.15 -11.66 -4.93
CA VAL A 91 2.52 -11.15 -4.91
C VAL A 91 3.30 -11.63 -6.12
N ASN A 92 3.29 -12.93 -6.41
CA ASN A 92 3.99 -13.46 -7.57
C ASN A 92 3.34 -13.02 -8.89
N VAL A 93 2.02 -12.82 -8.92
CA VAL A 93 1.33 -12.26 -10.09
C VAL A 93 1.77 -10.82 -10.35
N MET A 94 1.89 -9.98 -9.31
CA MET A 94 2.41 -8.62 -9.44
C MET A 94 3.87 -8.60 -9.89
N LYS A 95 4.71 -9.46 -9.30
CA LYS A 95 6.13 -9.59 -9.65
C LYS A 95 6.29 -9.97 -11.11
N ALA A 96 5.62 -11.04 -11.55
CA ALA A 96 5.68 -11.50 -12.95
C ALA A 96 5.26 -10.41 -13.94
N ALA A 97 4.19 -9.66 -13.63
CA ALA A 97 3.74 -8.58 -14.50
C ALA A 97 4.74 -7.42 -14.60
N LEU A 98 5.45 -7.10 -13.52
CA LEU A 98 6.53 -6.11 -13.53
C LEU A 98 7.75 -6.61 -14.33
N GLU A 99 8.10 -7.89 -14.19
CA GLU A 99 9.16 -8.53 -14.98
C GLU A 99 8.83 -8.54 -16.48
N ASP A 100 7.58 -8.86 -16.84
CA ASP A 100 7.09 -8.82 -18.22
C ASP A 100 7.16 -7.40 -18.83
N SER A 101 7.07 -6.36 -17.99
CA SER A 101 7.25 -4.95 -18.42
C SER A 101 8.72 -4.53 -18.56
N GLY A 102 9.67 -5.46 -18.31
CA GLY A 102 11.11 -5.27 -18.46
C GLY A 102 11.82 -4.77 -17.19
N ILE A 103 11.18 -4.82 -16.03
CA ILE A 103 11.84 -4.50 -14.75
C ILE A 103 12.57 -5.75 -14.24
N SER A 104 13.83 -5.58 -13.85
CA SER A 104 14.64 -6.69 -13.34
C SER A 104 14.08 -7.25 -12.03
N SER A 105 14.03 -8.59 -11.91
CA SER A 105 13.67 -9.27 -10.65
C SER A 105 14.55 -8.85 -9.47
N GLN A 106 15.77 -8.41 -9.72
CA GLN A 106 16.73 -8.00 -8.68
C GLN A 106 16.31 -6.72 -7.92
N VAL A 107 15.36 -5.96 -8.44
CA VAL A 107 14.86 -4.72 -7.83
C VAL A 107 13.41 -4.85 -7.33
N ILE A 108 12.77 -6.01 -7.51
CA ILE A 108 11.41 -6.29 -7.09
C ILE A 108 11.43 -7.17 -5.84
N PHE A 109 11.11 -6.57 -4.70
CA PHE A 109 10.96 -7.27 -3.43
C PHE A 109 9.52 -7.74 -3.25
N THR A 110 9.36 -8.91 -2.63
CA THR A 110 8.07 -9.57 -2.43
C THR A 110 7.72 -9.67 -0.95
N ASP A 111 6.56 -9.17 -0.58
CA ASP A 111 5.99 -9.28 0.76
C ASP A 111 4.75 -10.17 0.72
N HIS A 112 4.91 -11.45 1.02
CA HIS A 112 3.87 -12.47 1.01
C HIS A 112 2.98 -12.46 2.27
N ALA A 113 3.25 -11.60 3.22
CA ALA A 113 2.51 -11.51 4.48
C ALA A 113 1.88 -10.13 4.72
N GLY A 114 1.63 -9.39 3.64
CA GLY A 114 0.87 -8.13 3.65
C GLY A 114 -0.64 -8.38 3.61
N PHE A 115 -1.18 -9.09 4.62
CA PHE A 115 -2.60 -9.53 4.64
C PHE A 115 -3.58 -8.38 4.79
N ASP A 116 -3.16 -7.30 5.40
CA ASP A 116 -3.91 -6.05 5.45
C ASP A 116 -2.97 -4.85 5.34
N THR A 117 -3.56 -3.65 5.29
CA THR A 117 -2.77 -2.42 5.09
C THR A 117 -1.81 -2.14 6.24
N TYR A 118 -2.18 -2.50 7.47
CA TYR A 118 -1.31 -2.32 8.63
C TYR A 118 -0.10 -3.25 8.54
N ASP A 119 -0.33 -4.52 8.22
CA ASP A 119 0.73 -5.52 8.05
C ASP A 119 1.71 -5.08 6.96
N SER A 120 1.21 -4.66 5.79
CA SER A 120 2.05 -4.17 4.68
C SER A 120 2.96 -3.01 5.12
N MET A 121 2.42 -2.01 5.81
CA MET A 121 3.19 -0.83 6.25
C MET A 121 4.16 -1.17 7.38
N TYR A 122 3.75 -2.02 8.33
CA TYR A 122 4.61 -2.50 9.40
C TYR A 122 5.80 -3.27 8.83
N ARG A 123 5.54 -4.19 7.89
CA ARG A 123 6.57 -5.02 7.27
C ARG A 123 7.50 -4.22 6.37
N ALA A 124 6.98 -3.24 5.62
CA ALA A 124 7.82 -2.32 4.86
C ALA A 124 8.85 -1.62 5.76
N LYS A 125 8.47 -1.22 6.97
CA LYS A 125 9.35 -0.60 7.94
C LYS A 125 10.25 -1.61 8.67
N GLU A 126 9.66 -2.65 9.28
CA GLU A 126 10.38 -3.49 10.25
C GLU A 126 11.08 -4.68 9.60
N ILE A 127 10.59 -5.19 8.48
CA ILE A 127 11.21 -6.28 7.73
C ILE A 127 12.09 -5.73 6.60
N PHE A 128 11.50 -4.90 5.73
CA PHE A 128 12.22 -4.33 4.59
C PHE A 128 13.06 -3.09 4.93
N LYS A 129 12.97 -2.60 6.17
CA LYS A 129 13.76 -1.47 6.71
C LYS A 129 13.63 -0.17 5.91
N ALA A 130 12.61 -0.01 5.09
CA ALA A 130 12.35 1.21 4.36
C ALA A 130 12.08 2.37 5.33
N LYS A 131 12.42 3.57 4.91
CA LYS A 131 12.21 4.82 5.67
C LYS A 131 11.32 5.78 4.91
N LYS A 132 11.62 6.01 3.64
CA LYS A 132 10.84 6.88 2.76
C LYS A 132 10.24 6.07 1.62
N VAL A 133 8.92 6.15 1.47
CA VAL A 133 8.20 5.27 0.55
C VAL A 133 7.14 6.02 -0.26
N VAL A 134 6.89 5.53 -1.48
CA VAL A 134 5.75 5.95 -2.30
C VAL A 134 4.77 4.80 -2.41
N ILE A 135 3.56 4.98 -1.88
CA ILE A 135 2.51 3.96 -1.84
C ILE A 135 1.62 4.09 -3.06
N VAL A 136 1.41 2.96 -3.76
CA VAL A 136 0.54 2.85 -4.93
C VAL A 136 -0.70 2.03 -4.59
N THR A 137 -1.85 2.68 -4.65
CA THR A 137 -3.17 2.04 -4.51
C THR A 137 -4.25 2.97 -5.08
N GLN A 138 -5.55 2.59 -5.05
CA GLN A 138 -6.64 3.45 -5.49
C GLN A 138 -6.81 4.68 -4.58
N ARG A 139 -7.31 5.77 -5.15
CA ARG A 139 -7.51 7.07 -4.48
C ARG A 139 -8.28 6.96 -3.15
N PHE A 140 -9.34 6.15 -3.10
CA PHE A 140 -10.14 5.98 -1.88
C PHE A 140 -9.37 5.35 -0.72
N HIS A 141 -8.36 4.54 -1.03
CA HIS A 141 -7.55 3.79 -0.07
C HIS A 141 -6.32 4.57 0.43
N LEU A 142 -5.75 5.45 -0.41
CA LEU A 142 -4.50 6.19 -0.11
C LEU A 142 -4.53 6.90 1.25
N PRO A 143 -5.58 7.65 1.64
CA PRO A 143 -5.56 8.37 2.91
C PRO A 143 -5.32 7.45 4.11
N ARG A 144 -5.92 6.25 4.10
CA ARG A 144 -5.74 5.27 5.17
C ARG A 144 -4.35 4.63 5.14
N ALA A 145 -3.86 4.24 3.98
CA ALA A 145 -2.54 3.63 3.83
C ALA A 145 -1.42 4.59 4.27
N ILE A 146 -1.48 5.85 3.83
CA ILE A 146 -0.54 6.90 4.21
C ILE A 146 -0.60 7.19 5.71
N PHE A 147 -1.80 7.32 6.28
CA PHE A 147 -1.97 7.55 7.71
C PHE A 147 -1.30 6.46 8.54
N ILE A 148 -1.56 5.18 8.23
CA ILE A 148 -0.95 4.04 8.92
C ILE A 148 0.57 4.08 8.78
N ALA A 149 1.08 4.23 7.57
CA ALA A 149 2.51 4.28 7.29
C ALA A 149 3.22 5.36 8.11
N ARG A 150 2.66 6.58 8.14
CA ARG A 150 3.23 7.70 8.89
C ARG A 150 3.12 7.51 10.40
N CYS A 151 2.03 6.93 10.92
CA CYS A 151 1.92 6.57 12.34
C CYS A 151 2.93 5.50 12.76
N LEU A 152 3.29 4.60 11.87
CA LEU A 152 4.37 3.64 12.08
C LEU A 152 5.77 4.28 11.95
N GLY A 153 5.88 5.50 11.43
CA GLY A 153 7.11 6.28 11.32
C GLY A 153 7.82 6.14 9.97
N LEU A 154 7.10 5.72 8.93
CA LEU A 154 7.56 5.86 7.54
C LEU A 154 7.35 7.30 7.07
N ASP A 155 8.26 7.85 6.30
CA ASP A 155 8.03 9.06 5.51
C ASP A 155 7.30 8.66 4.22
N ALA A 156 5.97 8.60 4.29
CA ALA A 156 5.12 8.00 3.28
C ALA A 156 4.38 9.04 2.45
N TYR A 157 4.42 8.85 1.15
CA TYR A 157 3.69 9.59 0.13
C TYR A 157 2.85 8.62 -0.69
N GLY A 158 1.88 9.10 -1.45
CA GLY A 158 1.01 8.24 -2.23
C GLY A 158 0.76 8.75 -3.64
N VAL A 159 0.61 7.80 -4.57
CA VAL A 159 0.16 8.07 -5.94
C VAL A 159 -1.03 7.18 -6.24
N ALA A 160 -2.11 7.80 -6.74
CA ALA A 160 -3.33 7.09 -7.06
C ALA A 160 -3.16 6.26 -8.35
N ALA A 161 -3.44 4.96 -8.25
CA ALA A 161 -3.42 4.06 -9.40
C ALA A 161 -4.58 4.34 -10.39
N ASP A 162 -5.68 4.90 -9.89
CA ASP A 162 -6.87 5.30 -10.65
C ASP A 162 -6.83 6.82 -10.97
N GLU A 163 -5.79 7.28 -11.70
CA GLU A 163 -5.61 8.70 -12.06
C GLU A 163 -6.87 9.33 -12.67
N ASP A 164 -7.59 8.56 -13.49
CA ASP A 164 -8.79 9.01 -14.19
C ASP A 164 -10.03 9.10 -13.30
N GLY A 165 -9.93 8.75 -11.99
CA GLY A 165 -11.07 8.72 -11.07
C GLY A 165 -12.17 7.71 -11.46
N ARG A 166 -11.89 6.78 -12.38
CA ARG A 166 -12.89 5.85 -12.94
C ARG A 166 -13.23 4.68 -12.00
N TYR A 167 -12.41 4.45 -10.99
CA TYR A 167 -12.71 3.39 -10.03
C TYR A 167 -13.53 3.93 -8.88
N PHE A 168 -14.83 4.08 -9.10
CA PHE A 168 -15.80 4.31 -8.02
C PHE A 168 -16.56 3.02 -7.74
N ASN A 169 -16.52 2.56 -6.50
CA ASN A 169 -17.31 1.44 -6.04
C ASN A 169 -17.88 1.76 -4.64
N LEU A 170 -19.19 1.93 -4.57
CA LEU A 170 -19.88 2.29 -3.33
C LEU A 170 -19.59 1.30 -2.20
N LYS A 171 -19.44 0.00 -2.50
CA LYS A 171 -19.10 -1.02 -1.49
C LYS A 171 -17.72 -0.77 -0.88
N THR A 172 -16.76 -0.36 -1.69
CA THR A 172 -15.40 -0.06 -1.19
C THR A 172 -15.37 1.24 -0.38
N GLU A 173 -16.12 2.27 -0.79
CA GLU A 173 -16.23 3.52 -0.03
C GLU A 173 -16.87 3.29 1.35
N VAL A 174 -17.96 2.51 1.39
CA VAL A 174 -18.61 2.14 2.67
C VAL A 174 -17.66 1.31 3.53
N ARG A 175 -16.91 0.36 2.95
CA ARG A 175 -15.89 -0.40 3.68
C ARG A 175 -14.84 0.52 4.30
N GLU A 176 -14.33 1.49 3.55
CA GLU A 176 -13.33 2.44 4.06
C GLU A 176 -13.87 3.32 5.20
N LEU A 177 -15.13 3.72 5.13
CA LEU A 177 -15.79 4.50 6.18
C LEU A 177 -15.71 3.78 7.56
N PHE A 178 -15.83 2.45 7.58
CA PHE A 178 -15.71 1.65 8.80
C PHE A 178 -14.26 1.18 9.08
N ALA A 179 -13.44 1.01 8.05
CA ALA A 179 -12.05 0.60 8.21
C ALA A 179 -11.20 1.69 8.89
N ARG A 180 -11.37 2.96 8.49
CA ARG A 180 -10.57 4.08 9.01
C ARG A 180 -10.56 4.19 10.54
N PRO A 181 -11.70 4.14 11.25
CA PRO A 181 -11.69 4.15 12.71
C PRO A 181 -10.97 2.96 13.34
N LYS A 182 -11.09 1.74 12.76
CA LYS A 182 -10.37 0.55 13.23
C LYS A 182 -8.86 0.82 13.24
N TYR A 183 -8.33 1.32 12.14
CA TYR A 183 -6.88 1.53 11.99
C TYR A 183 -6.30 2.68 12.84
N ILE A 184 -7.13 3.54 13.44
CA ILE A 184 -6.65 4.45 14.49
C ILE A 184 -6.20 3.67 15.72
N PHE A 185 -6.95 2.64 16.12
CA PHE A 185 -6.54 1.78 17.24
C PHE A 185 -5.22 1.07 16.92
N ASP A 186 -5.09 0.51 15.72
CA ASP A 186 -3.86 -0.16 15.29
C ASP A 186 -2.67 0.84 15.26
N ALA A 187 -2.89 2.07 14.81
CA ALA A 187 -1.88 3.11 14.80
C ALA A 187 -1.42 3.56 16.21
N ILE A 188 -2.33 3.56 17.19
CA ILE A 188 -2.04 3.93 18.59
C ILE A 188 -1.34 2.78 19.31
N PHE A 189 -1.90 1.58 19.26
CA PHE A 189 -1.39 0.43 20.01
C PHE A 189 -0.24 -0.29 19.33
N LYS A 190 -0.05 -0.09 18.04
CA LYS A 190 1.01 -0.67 17.22
C LYS A 190 1.16 -2.18 17.44
N PRO A 191 0.08 -2.96 17.26
CA PRO A 191 0.16 -4.40 17.47
C PRO A 191 1.20 -5.01 16.54
N THR A 192 1.90 -5.99 17.03
CA THR A 192 2.84 -6.74 16.20
C THR A 192 2.06 -7.66 15.27
N PRO A 193 2.29 -7.64 13.95
CA PRO A 193 1.69 -8.58 13.00
C PRO A 193 1.91 -10.03 13.38
N LYS A 194 0.97 -10.89 12.99
CA LYS A 194 1.04 -12.33 13.27
C LYS A 194 2.27 -12.97 12.62
N PHE A 195 2.61 -12.55 11.41
CA PHE A 195 3.75 -13.06 10.66
C PHE A 195 4.86 -12.00 10.67
N GLN A 196 5.88 -12.30 11.45
CA GLN A 196 7.11 -11.57 11.44
C GLN A 196 8.03 -12.19 10.38
N GLY A 197 9.26 -12.25 10.55
CA GLY A 197 10.26 -12.83 9.66
C GLY A 197 11.59 -12.19 9.96
N GLU A 198 12.63 -12.73 9.37
CA GLU A 198 13.92 -12.08 9.39
C GLU A 198 13.90 -10.78 8.58
N ALA A 199 14.77 -9.85 8.94
CA ALA A 199 14.87 -8.59 8.20
C ALA A 199 15.48 -8.83 6.82
N ILE A 200 14.81 -8.33 5.79
CA ILE A 200 15.27 -8.34 4.39
C ILE A 200 15.35 -6.87 3.95
N PRO A 201 16.44 -6.17 4.25
CA PRO A 201 16.54 -4.75 3.96
C PRO A 201 16.33 -4.46 2.48
N ILE A 202 15.54 -3.43 2.16
CA ILE A 202 15.18 -3.06 0.78
C ILE A 202 16.39 -2.72 -0.11
N TRP A 203 17.55 -2.43 0.49
CA TRP A 203 18.83 -2.22 -0.20
C TRP A 203 19.70 -3.49 -0.33
N GLY A 204 19.18 -4.62 0.14
CA GLY A 204 19.82 -5.93 0.01
C GLY A 204 19.48 -6.65 -1.30
N GLU A 205 19.52 -7.97 -1.26
CA GLU A 205 19.18 -8.83 -2.40
C GLU A 205 17.66 -9.14 -2.41
N ALA A 206 16.98 -8.78 -3.48
CA ALA A 206 15.55 -9.01 -3.62
C ALA A 206 15.17 -10.50 -3.60
N SER A 207 16.04 -11.38 -4.11
CA SER A 207 15.84 -12.84 -4.10
C SER A 207 15.65 -13.44 -2.71
N LEU A 208 16.12 -12.79 -1.65
CA LEU A 208 15.87 -13.23 -0.26
C LEU A 208 14.41 -13.08 0.15
N SER A 209 13.61 -12.34 -0.58
CA SER A 209 12.18 -12.13 -0.33
C SER A 209 11.26 -13.08 -1.12
N ASP A 210 11.81 -13.88 -2.03
CA ASP A 210 11.02 -14.70 -2.96
C ASP A 210 10.33 -15.92 -2.31
N GLY A 211 10.48 -16.16 -1.01
CA GLY A 211 9.72 -17.11 -0.19
C GLY A 211 10.14 -18.57 -0.36
#